data_dfb8380ac21d0be32f999161bb742579
#
_entry.id   dfb8380ac21d0be32f999161bb742579
#
_cell.length_a   1.000
_cell.length_b   1.000
_cell.length_c   1.000
_cell.angle_alpha   90.00
_cell.angle_beta   90.00
_cell.angle_gamma   90.00
#
_symmetry.space_group_name_H-M   'P 1'
#
loop_
_entity.id
_entity.type
_entity.pdbx_description
1 polymer ?
#
loop_
_entity_poly.entity_id
_entity_poly.type
_entity_poly.pdbx_seq_one_letter_code
_entity_poly.pdbx_strand_id
1 'polypeptide(L)'
;MLLDLSPLRRHRDFRLVFVGQLVSTFGTFITYVALPVQVFALTKSSAAVGLIGSVQLVPLALTALWGGALADSLDRRTLLLRCEALMMLGSFALVVNSLLPRPSVALLFAVAAFTAAVNGFHRPSLEAITQKLVEPSELAAVSALTSLRGTAAAIAAPALAGIAIAALGLAATYAIEVATFGVSLAALAAIRAMPPAEHAQPAALATIVEGLRYAATRPELIGTYVVDIVAMTFAMPMAVFPALAEQLGGTATVGFLYSAMSAGALLVTVFSAWTNGVRRRGAAIVLAAAVWGLAIFALGFARSLPAAVACLAIAGAADMVSGLFRMTLWNETIPPALRGRMASIEQLSYMTGPLLGNVRAGFMAERFGLARSIAWGGLLCVAGVLLCIPALPAFWRYRRAAPEGGIGATDREPAESA
;
A
#
# COMPACT_ATOMS: atom_id res chain seq x y z
N MET A 1 -15.35 -7.60 -19.03
CA MET A 1 -15.61 -8.79 -18.17
C MET A 1 -16.25 -8.28 -16.90
N LEU A 2 -17.44 -8.76 -16.57
CA LEU A 2 -18.11 -8.44 -15.30
C LEU A 2 -17.38 -9.16 -14.16
N LEU A 3 -17.33 -8.53 -12.99
CA LEU A 3 -16.72 -9.11 -11.77
C LEU A 3 -17.41 -10.42 -11.42
N ASP A 4 -16.65 -11.48 -11.23
CA ASP A 4 -17.20 -12.77 -10.82
C ASP A 4 -17.50 -12.77 -9.32
N LEU A 5 -18.79 -12.83 -8.98
CA LEU A 5 -19.29 -12.86 -7.62
C LEU A 5 -19.59 -14.29 -7.12
N SER A 6 -19.25 -15.32 -7.92
CA SER A 6 -19.54 -16.71 -7.58
C SER A 6 -18.96 -17.15 -6.24
N PRO A 7 -17.73 -16.77 -5.83
CA PRO A 7 -17.19 -17.16 -4.54
C PRO A 7 -18.04 -16.64 -3.36
N LEU A 8 -18.58 -15.43 -3.46
CA LEU A 8 -19.46 -14.86 -2.42
C LEU A 8 -20.81 -15.58 -2.31
N ARG A 9 -21.28 -16.16 -3.41
CA ARG A 9 -22.56 -16.87 -3.44
C ARG A 9 -22.42 -18.31 -2.99
N ARG A 10 -21.34 -18.99 -3.38
CA ARG A 10 -21.13 -20.43 -3.14
C ARG A 10 -20.58 -20.72 -1.75
N HIS A 11 -19.65 -19.89 -1.25
CA HIS A 11 -18.92 -20.16 0.00
C HIS A 11 -19.38 -19.22 1.12
N ARG A 12 -20.18 -19.76 2.07
CA ARG A 12 -20.69 -19.00 3.22
C ARG A 12 -19.56 -18.39 4.06
N ASP A 13 -18.53 -19.19 4.37
CA ASP A 13 -17.44 -18.74 5.23
C ASP A 13 -16.58 -17.67 4.55
N PHE A 14 -16.34 -17.79 3.24
CA PHE A 14 -15.67 -16.73 2.47
C PHE A 14 -16.50 -15.43 2.47
N ARG A 15 -17.80 -15.51 2.27
CA ARG A 15 -18.70 -14.35 2.32
C ARG A 15 -18.65 -13.64 3.67
N LEU A 16 -18.66 -14.39 4.79
CA LEU A 16 -18.56 -13.83 6.14
C LEU A 16 -17.22 -13.10 6.33
N VAL A 17 -16.10 -13.74 5.98
CA VAL A 17 -14.76 -13.13 6.05
C VAL A 17 -14.69 -11.90 5.16
N PHE A 18 -15.17 -11.98 3.91
CA PHE A 18 -15.12 -10.86 2.97
C PHE A 18 -15.90 -9.63 3.46
N VAL A 19 -17.14 -9.82 3.95
CA VAL A 19 -17.98 -8.73 4.47
C VAL A 19 -17.41 -8.17 5.77
N GLY A 20 -17.00 -9.02 6.71
CA GLY A 20 -16.34 -8.59 7.94
C GLY A 20 -15.09 -7.75 7.65
N GLN A 21 -14.24 -8.24 6.77
CA GLN A 21 -13.02 -7.54 6.36
C GLN A 21 -13.28 -6.28 5.52
N LEU A 22 -14.36 -6.24 4.74
CA LEU A 22 -14.77 -5.02 4.04
C LEU A 22 -15.06 -3.90 5.05
N VAL A 23 -15.89 -4.20 6.04
CA VAL A 23 -16.27 -3.24 7.10
C VAL A 23 -15.05 -2.83 7.93
N SER A 24 -14.22 -3.79 8.37
CA SER A 24 -13.01 -3.53 9.15
C SER A 24 -11.97 -2.71 8.37
N THR A 25 -11.79 -3.00 7.08
CA THR A 25 -10.87 -2.23 6.22
C THR A 25 -11.29 -0.77 6.15
N PHE A 26 -12.59 -0.47 6.04
CA PHE A 26 -13.07 0.92 6.09
C PHE A 26 -12.73 1.60 7.42
N GLY A 27 -12.94 0.93 8.57
CA GLY A 27 -12.56 1.43 9.89
C GLY A 27 -11.07 1.73 9.99
N THR A 28 -10.22 0.82 9.53
CA THR A 28 -8.78 0.98 9.53
C THR A 28 -8.32 2.18 8.70
N PHE A 29 -8.90 2.41 7.51
CA PHE A 29 -8.59 3.61 6.72
C PHE A 29 -9.10 4.90 7.37
N ILE A 30 -10.19 4.84 8.14
CA ILE A 30 -10.66 5.98 8.94
C ILE A 30 -9.61 6.36 10.00
N THR A 31 -9.09 5.40 10.75
CA THR A 31 -8.03 5.64 11.75
C THR A 31 -6.71 6.02 11.09
N TYR A 32 -6.41 5.51 9.90
CA TYR A 32 -5.23 5.91 9.12
C TYR A 32 -5.20 7.43 8.85
N VAL A 33 -6.35 8.07 8.72
CA VAL A 33 -6.49 9.54 8.59
C VAL A 33 -6.57 10.21 9.96
N ALA A 34 -7.34 9.63 10.90
CA ALA A 34 -7.61 10.26 12.21
C ALA A 34 -6.35 10.38 13.08
N LEU A 35 -5.46 9.38 13.05
CA LEU A 35 -4.26 9.37 13.87
C LEU A 35 -3.28 10.52 13.51
N PRO A 36 -2.88 10.72 12.23
CA PRO A 36 -2.10 11.89 11.82
C PRO A 36 -2.75 13.23 12.15
N VAL A 37 -4.07 13.33 11.98
CA VAL A 37 -4.84 14.55 12.32
C VAL A 37 -4.74 14.83 13.82
N GLN A 38 -4.91 13.83 14.67
CA GLN A 38 -4.83 14.00 16.12
C GLN A 38 -3.40 14.36 16.56
N VAL A 39 -2.38 13.68 16.04
CA VAL A 39 -0.98 14.02 16.33
C VAL A 39 -0.69 15.46 15.95
N PHE A 40 -1.12 15.89 14.76
CA PHE A 40 -0.93 17.27 14.32
C PHE A 40 -1.73 18.27 15.18
N ALA A 41 -2.96 17.96 15.53
CA ALA A 41 -3.80 18.82 16.37
C ALA A 41 -3.17 19.10 17.75
N LEU A 42 -2.54 18.06 18.34
CA LEU A 42 -1.89 18.14 19.66
C LEU A 42 -0.50 18.75 19.62
N THR A 43 0.27 18.52 18.56
CA THR A 43 1.69 18.93 18.50
C THR A 43 1.94 20.14 17.63
N LYS A 44 1.03 20.44 16.69
CA LYS A 44 1.22 21.40 15.59
C LYS A 44 2.48 21.14 14.76
N SER A 45 2.97 19.90 14.79
CA SER A 45 4.23 19.44 14.18
C SER A 45 3.97 18.45 13.05
N SER A 46 4.33 18.84 11.84
CA SER A 46 4.35 17.91 10.69
C SER A 46 5.47 16.86 10.81
N ALA A 47 6.57 17.17 11.53
CA ALA A 47 7.61 16.18 11.82
C ALA A 47 7.11 15.08 12.74
N ALA A 48 6.31 15.42 13.78
CA ALA A 48 5.68 14.42 14.62
C ALA A 48 4.76 13.49 13.79
N VAL A 49 4.00 14.04 12.85
CA VAL A 49 3.18 13.24 11.92
C VAL A 49 4.06 12.33 11.07
N GLY A 50 5.17 12.85 10.53
CA GLY A 50 6.11 12.06 9.72
C GLY A 50 6.74 10.90 10.48
N LEU A 51 6.98 11.05 11.79
CA LEU A 51 7.56 10.00 12.63
C LEU A 51 6.62 8.82 12.91
N ILE A 52 5.30 8.96 12.73
CA ILE A 52 4.34 7.87 12.93
C ILE A 52 4.76 6.64 12.11
N GLY A 53 5.06 6.83 10.83
CA GLY A 53 5.48 5.73 9.96
C GLY A 53 6.76 5.05 10.43
N SER A 54 7.76 5.82 10.89
CA SER A 54 9.02 5.28 11.39
C SER A 54 8.82 4.43 12.64
N VAL A 55 7.93 4.85 13.53
CA VAL A 55 7.58 4.09 14.75
C VAL A 55 6.84 2.79 14.41
N GLN A 56 6.06 2.78 13.35
CA GLN A 56 5.34 1.59 12.87
C GLN A 56 6.25 0.59 12.14
N LEU A 57 7.31 1.06 11.46
CA LEU A 57 8.15 0.23 10.59
C LEU A 57 8.82 -0.90 11.34
N VAL A 58 9.51 -0.60 12.45
CA VAL A 58 10.30 -1.58 13.19
C VAL A 58 9.44 -2.72 13.74
N PRO A 59 8.34 -2.45 14.48
CA PRO A 59 7.44 -3.50 14.96
C PRO A 59 6.85 -4.33 13.81
N LEU A 60 6.39 -3.68 12.74
CA LEU A 60 5.81 -4.37 11.59
C LEU A 60 6.83 -5.29 10.90
N ALA A 61 8.05 -4.80 10.65
CA ALA A 61 9.11 -5.59 10.00
C ALA A 61 9.49 -6.82 10.85
N LEU A 62 9.66 -6.64 12.16
CA LEU A 62 10.00 -7.74 13.07
C LEU A 62 8.88 -8.79 13.10
N THR A 63 7.63 -8.36 13.23
CA THR A 63 6.50 -9.29 13.35
C THR A 63 6.11 -9.94 12.03
N ALA A 64 6.31 -9.26 10.90
CA ALA A 64 6.07 -9.83 9.57
C ALA A 64 7.02 -11.01 9.27
N LEU A 65 8.28 -10.95 9.75
CA LEU A 65 9.24 -12.05 9.61
C LEU A 65 8.79 -13.32 10.35
N TRP A 66 8.15 -13.16 11.52
CA TRP A 66 7.67 -14.29 12.33
C TRP A 66 6.20 -14.62 12.06
N GLY A 67 5.46 -13.68 11.50
CA GLY A 67 4.03 -13.80 11.27
C GLY A 67 3.65 -14.97 10.37
N GLY A 68 4.41 -15.23 9.31
CA GLY A 68 4.21 -16.36 8.43
C GLY A 68 4.37 -17.71 9.15
N ALA A 69 5.47 -17.88 9.88
CA ALA A 69 5.74 -19.10 10.64
C ALA A 69 4.69 -19.34 11.74
N LEU A 70 4.26 -18.27 12.43
CA LEU A 70 3.23 -18.37 13.45
C LEU A 70 1.84 -18.68 12.85
N ALA A 71 1.51 -18.07 11.70
CA ALA A 71 0.27 -18.34 10.98
C ALA A 71 0.16 -19.80 10.50
N ASP A 72 1.31 -20.44 10.25
CA ASP A 72 1.35 -21.84 9.83
C ASP A 72 1.28 -22.83 11.01
N SER A 73 1.73 -22.40 12.21
CA SER A 73 1.76 -23.27 13.40
C SER A 73 0.49 -23.22 14.26
N LEU A 74 -0.36 -22.21 14.07
CA LEU A 74 -1.57 -22.01 14.85
C LEU A 74 -2.84 -22.20 14.00
N ASP A 75 -3.98 -22.42 14.65
CA ASP A 75 -5.28 -22.29 13.99
C ASP A 75 -5.45 -20.85 13.49
N ARG A 76 -5.54 -20.70 12.17
CA ARG A 76 -5.54 -19.40 11.48
C ARG A 76 -6.72 -18.52 11.85
N ARG A 77 -7.90 -19.14 12.12
CA ARG A 77 -9.08 -18.41 12.59
C ARG A 77 -8.82 -17.85 13.98
N THR A 78 -8.28 -18.65 14.89
CA THR A 78 -7.95 -18.22 16.26
C THR A 78 -6.90 -17.12 16.26
N LEU A 79 -5.87 -17.21 15.41
CA LEU A 79 -4.87 -16.17 15.27
C LEU A 79 -5.48 -14.86 14.78
N LEU A 80 -6.34 -14.90 13.76
CA LEU A 80 -7.03 -13.69 13.25
C LEU A 80 -7.96 -13.07 14.30
N LEU A 81 -8.73 -13.88 15.01
CA LEU A 81 -9.59 -13.39 16.10
C LEU A 81 -8.78 -12.66 17.16
N ARG A 82 -7.61 -13.21 17.56
CA ARG A 82 -6.72 -12.55 18.52
C ARG A 82 -6.15 -11.26 17.96
N CYS A 83 -5.68 -11.24 16.71
CA CYS A 83 -5.16 -10.04 16.08
C CYS A 83 -6.21 -8.93 16.00
N GLU A 84 -7.42 -9.22 15.56
CA GLU A 84 -8.49 -8.23 15.48
C GLU A 84 -8.98 -7.74 16.85
N ALA A 85 -9.05 -8.63 17.84
CA ALA A 85 -9.36 -8.22 19.22
C ALA A 85 -8.28 -7.27 19.79
N LEU A 86 -7.01 -7.55 19.52
CA LEU A 86 -5.90 -6.68 19.92
C LEU A 86 -5.92 -5.34 19.19
N MET A 87 -6.22 -5.32 17.88
CA MET A 87 -6.36 -4.07 17.14
C MET A 87 -7.56 -3.26 17.63
N MET A 88 -8.70 -3.92 17.90
CA MET A 88 -9.87 -3.28 18.52
C MET A 88 -9.54 -2.66 19.88
N LEU A 89 -8.73 -3.34 20.70
CA LEU A 89 -8.27 -2.79 21.98
C LEU A 89 -7.39 -1.54 21.78
N GLY A 90 -6.53 -1.56 20.76
CA GLY A 90 -5.74 -0.38 20.37
C GLY A 90 -6.63 0.80 19.97
N SER A 91 -7.63 0.56 19.13
CA SER A 91 -8.59 1.61 18.71
C SER A 91 -9.44 2.09 19.89
N PHE A 92 -9.82 1.21 20.82
CA PHE A 92 -10.49 1.59 22.05
C PHE A 92 -9.61 2.49 22.93
N ALA A 93 -8.31 2.19 23.02
CA ALA A 93 -7.37 3.06 23.74
C ALA A 93 -7.27 4.46 23.09
N LEU A 94 -7.38 4.56 21.75
CA LEU A 94 -7.46 5.86 21.06
C LEU A 94 -8.75 6.62 21.40
N VAL A 95 -9.90 5.93 21.51
CA VAL A 95 -11.16 6.53 21.98
C VAL A 95 -10.97 7.13 23.36
N VAL A 96 -10.47 6.33 24.32
CA VAL A 96 -10.27 6.77 25.71
C VAL A 96 -9.30 7.95 25.73
N ASN A 97 -8.17 7.86 25.02
CA ASN A 97 -7.21 8.95 24.94
C ASN A 97 -7.82 10.25 24.42
N SER A 98 -8.70 10.18 23.43
CA SER A 98 -9.35 11.35 22.83
C SER A 98 -10.37 12.00 23.75
N LEU A 99 -10.88 11.29 24.75
CA LEU A 99 -11.81 11.79 25.76
C LEU A 99 -11.11 12.40 26.98
N LEU A 100 -9.79 12.18 27.12
CA LEU A 100 -9.04 12.77 28.24
C LEU A 100 -8.94 14.29 28.13
N PRO A 101 -8.96 15.03 29.23
CA PRO A 101 -8.73 16.48 29.23
C PRO A 101 -7.39 16.89 28.62
N ARG A 102 -6.40 16.02 28.70
CA ARG A 102 -5.07 16.16 28.09
C ARG A 102 -4.69 14.87 27.38
N PRO A 103 -5.05 14.70 26.09
CA PRO A 103 -4.69 13.52 25.34
C PRO A 103 -3.18 13.34 25.24
N SER A 104 -2.72 12.10 25.39
CA SER A 104 -1.28 11.76 25.36
C SER A 104 -0.82 11.47 23.93
N VAL A 105 0.13 12.24 23.43
CA VAL A 105 0.81 11.96 22.15
C VAL A 105 1.60 10.66 22.20
N ALA A 106 2.24 10.36 23.36
CA ALA A 106 2.99 9.12 23.52
C ALA A 106 2.09 7.89 23.36
N LEU A 107 0.85 7.93 23.85
CA LEU A 107 -0.10 6.84 23.64
C LEU A 107 -0.48 6.66 22.17
N LEU A 108 -0.60 7.75 21.40
CA LEU A 108 -0.86 7.66 19.94
C LEU A 108 0.27 6.90 19.23
N PHE A 109 1.53 7.22 19.54
CA PHE A 109 2.68 6.50 18.98
C PHE A 109 2.76 5.05 19.47
N ALA A 110 2.48 4.80 20.75
CA ALA A 110 2.48 3.45 21.30
C ALA A 110 1.41 2.57 20.63
N VAL A 111 0.19 3.08 20.44
CA VAL A 111 -0.87 2.36 19.73
C VAL A 111 -0.52 2.17 18.26
N ALA A 112 0.08 3.17 17.60
CA ALA A 112 0.54 3.04 16.22
C ALA A 112 1.57 1.91 16.06
N ALA A 113 2.56 1.83 16.94
CA ALA A 113 3.56 0.76 16.97
C ALA A 113 2.92 -0.60 17.26
N PHE A 114 2.03 -0.65 18.25
CA PHE A 114 1.33 -1.88 18.65
C PHE A 114 0.46 -2.44 17.52
N THR A 115 -0.37 -1.62 16.90
CA THR A 115 -1.23 -2.05 15.78
C THR A 115 -0.41 -2.47 14.57
N ALA A 116 0.72 -1.81 14.30
CA ALA A 116 1.64 -2.23 13.25
C ALA A 116 2.25 -3.61 13.54
N ALA A 117 2.65 -3.88 14.80
CA ALA A 117 3.12 -5.20 15.20
C ALA A 117 2.06 -6.28 15.01
N VAL A 118 0.82 -6.01 15.41
CA VAL A 118 -0.29 -6.96 15.24
C VAL A 118 -0.60 -7.21 13.76
N ASN A 119 -0.51 -6.16 12.92
CA ASN A 119 -0.70 -6.28 11.47
C ASN A 119 0.31 -7.21 10.79
N GLY A 120 1.53 -7.34 11.31
CA GLY A 120 2.53 -8.28 10.81
C GLY A 120 2.09 -9.75 10.91
N PHE A 121 1.24 -10.08 11.88
CA PHE A 121 0.62 -11.42 12.01
C PHE A 121 -0.73 -11.53 11.29
N HIS A 122 -1.52 -10.47 11.32
CA HIS A 122 -2.87 -10.44 10.77
C HIS A 122 -2.88 -10.69 9.26
N ARG A 123 -2.06 -9.95 8.52
CA ARG A 123 -2.07 -9.93 7.06
C ARG A 123 -1.78 -11.31 6.42
N PRO A 124 -0.68 -12.03 6.78
CA PRO A 124 -0.43 -13.35 6.24
C PRO A 124 -1.52 -14.36 6.59
N SER A 125 -2.05 -14.26 7.82
CA SER A 125 -3.12 -15.15 8.29
C SER A 125 -4.41 -14.96 7.49
N LEU A 126 -4.78 -13.72 7.20
CA LEU A 126 -5.96 -13.39 6.40
C LEU A 126 -5.84 -13.89 4.95
N GLU A 127 -4.68 -13.69 4.33
CA GLU A 127 -4.42 -14.17 2.98
C GLU A 127 -4.51 -15.70 2.91
N ALA A 128 -3.92 -16.37 3.88
CA ALA A 128 -3.90 -17.83 3.95
C ALA A 128 -5.30 -18.43 4.22
N ILE A 129 -6.14 -17.81 5.07
CA ILE A 129 -7.54 -18.21 5.27
C ILE A 129 -8.33 -18.01 3.98
N THR A 130 -8.21 -16.85 3.37
CA THR A 130 -8.97 -16.50 2.17
C THR A 130 -8.79 -17.53 1.06
N GLN A 131 -7.54 -18.00 0.86
CA GLN A 131 -7.24 -19.04 -0.14
C GLN A 131 -7.83 -20.42 0.19
N LYS A 132 -7.96 -20.76 1.49
CA LYS A 132 -8.52 -22.05 1.93
C LYS A 132 -10.04 -22.12 1.92
N LEU A 133 -10.72 -20.99 1.84
CA LEU A 133 -12.17 -20.90 1.88
C LEU A 133 -12.86 -21.11 0.53
N VAL A 134 -12.10 -21.15 -0.56
CA VAL A 134 -12.56 -21.23 -1.94
C VAL A 134 -11.82 -22.32 -2.72
N GLU A 135 -12.35 -22.70 -3.87
CA GLU A 135 -11.67 -23.62 -4.76
C GLU A 135 -10.50 -22.96 -5.51
N PRO A 136 -9.45 -23.71 -5.88
CA PRO A 136 -8.30 -23.16 -6.64
C PRO A 136 -8.70 -22.45 -7.93
N SER A 137 -9.75 -22.90 -8.60
CA SER A 137 -10.33 -22.29 -9.82
C SER A 137 -10.92 -20.89 -9.59
N GLU A 138 -11.31 -20.56 -8.35
CA GLU A 138 -11.94 -19.30 -7.97
C GLU A 138 -10.95 -18.26 -7.42
N LEU A 139 -9.67 -18.61 -7.24
CA LEU A 139 -8.66 -17.72 -6.64
C LEU A 139 -8.49 -16.41 -7.42
N ALA A 140 -8.63 -16.42 -8.73
CA ALA A 140 -8.58 -15.20 -9.55
C ALA A 140 -9.74 -14.24 -9.24
N ALA A 141 -10.95 -14.78 -9.07
CA ALA A 141 -12.13 -13.99 -8.68
C ALA A 141 -11.99 -13.42 -7.27
N VAL A 142 -11.49 -14.23 -6.33
CA VAL A 142 -11.19 -13.80 -4.95
C VAL A 142 -10.17 -12.67 -4.91
N SER A 143 -9.10 -12.78 -5.69
CA SER A 143 -8.09 -11.72 -5.80
C SER A 143 -8.67 -10.42 -6.35
N ALA A 144 -9.52 -10.51 -7.37
CA ALA A 144 -10.22 -9.34 -7.92
C ALA A 144 -11.17 -8.69 -6.91
N LEU A 145 -11.93 -9.48 -6.16
CA LEU A 145 -12.81 -9.01 -5.09
C LEU A 145 -12.03 -8.33 -3.96
N THR A 146 -10.91 -8.93 -3.54
CA THR A 146 -10.05 -8.38 -2.49
C THR A 146 -9.41 -7.06 -2.92
N SER A 147 -8.96 -6.97 -4.17
CA SER A 147 -8.44 -5.73 -4.75
C SER A 147 -9.50 -4.63 -4.83
N LEU A 148 -10.72 -4.97 -5.27
CA LEU A 148 -11.84 -4.03 -5.30
C LEU A 148 -12.17 -3.51 -3.88
N ARG A 149 -12.22 -4.40 -2.88
CA ARG A 149 -12.41 -4.03 -1.48
C ARG A 149 -11.37 -3.01 -1.02
N GLY A 150 -10.08 -3.31 -1.24
CA GLY A 150 -8.98 -2.42 -0.86
C GLY A 150 -9.06 -1.06 -1.55
N THR A 151 -9.31 -1.04 -2.86
CA THR A 151 -9.42 0.19 -3.65
C THR A 151 -10.63 1.03 -3.22
N ALA A 152 -11.80 0.41 -3.04
CA ALA A 152 -12.99 1.11 -2.58
C ALA A 152 -12.78 1.74 -1.20
N ALA A 153 -12.17 0.99 -0.27
CA ALA A 153 -11.84 1.51 1.06
C ALA A 153 -10.81 2.65 0.99
N ALA A 154 -9.74 2.50 0.19
CA ALA A 154 -8.70 3.53 0.06
C ALA A 154 -9.20 4.85 -0.55
N ILE A 155 -10.29 4.83 -1.30
CA ILE A 155 -10.90 6.04 -1.88
C ILE A 155 -11.96 6.60 -0.94
N ALA A 156 -12.92 5.78 -0.52
CA ALA A 156 -14.10 6.26 0.20
C ALA A 156 -13.84 6.50 1.69
N ALA A 157 -13.09 5.61 2.35
CA ALA A 157 -12.93 5.69 3.80
C ALA A 157 -12.15 6.93 4.28
N PRO A 158 -11.05 7.38 3.62
CA PRO A 158 -10.40 8.62 4.01
C PRO A 158 -11.28 9.86 3.85
N ALA A 159 -12.07 9.95 2.77
CA ALA A 159 -13.03 11.04 2.59
C ALA A 159 -14.08 11.06 3.71
N LEU A 160 -14.65 9.90 4.03
CA LEU A 160 -15.58 9.74 5.16
C LEU A 160 -14.91 10.05 6.50
N ALA A 161 -13.64 9.70 6.67
CA ALA A 161 -12.89 10.03 7.89
C ALA A 161 -12.78 11.54 8.11
N GLY A 162 -12.42 12.31 7.10
CA GLY A 162 -12.34 13.78 7.22
C GLY A 162 -13.67 14.39 7.62
N ILE A 163 -14.78 13.94 7.03
CA ILE A 163 -16.14 14.37 7.36
C ILE A 163 -16.51 13.94 8.79
N ALA A 164 -16.23 12.69 9.16
CA ALA A 164 -16.54 12.17 10.50
C ALA A 164 -15.76 12.92 11.59
N ILE A 165 -14.47 13.20 11.39
CA ILE A 165 -13.65 13.95 12.34
C ILE A 165 -14.22 15.37 12.52
N ALA A 166 -14.61 16.03 11.43
CA ALA A 166 -15.15 17.39 11.49
C ALA A 166 -16.55 17.45 12.13
N ALA A 167 -17.41 16.46 11.87
CA ALA A 167 -18.79 16.45 12.34
C ALA A 167 -18.97 15.83 13.73
N LEU A 168 -18.23 14.77 14.05
CA LEU A 168 -18.42 13.96 15.25
C LEU A 168 -17.24 14.04 16.24
N GLY A 169 -16.09 14.56 15.78
CA GLY A 169 -14.85 14.60 16.55
C GLY A 169 -14.07 13.27 16.52
N LEU A 170 -12.85 13.31 17.05
CA LEU A 170 -11.90 12.20 17.00
C LEU A 170 -12.36 10.97 17.79
N ALA A 171 -12.92 11.16 19.00
CA ALA A 171 -13.35 10.04 19.83
C ALA A 171 -14.44 9.19 19.14
N ALA A 172 -15.46 9.83 18.56
CA ALA A 172 -16.51 9.14 17.83
C ALA A 172 -15.96 8.49 16.55
N THR A 173 -15.00 9.13 15.88
CA THR A 173 -14.33 8.57 14.69
C THR A 173 -13.58 7.28 15.01
N TYR A 174 -12.83 7.23 16.11
CA TYR A 174 -12.20 5.98 16.56
C TYR A 174 -13.22 4.93 17.04
N ALA A 175 -14.34 5.37 17.65
CA ALA A 175 -15.41 4.46 18.05
C ALA A 175 -16.07 3.75 16.84
N ILE A 176 -16.12 4.40 15.68
CA ILE A 176 -16.55 3.76 14.43
C ILE A 176 -15.61 2.58 14.11
N GLU A 177 -14.30 2.74 14.22
CA GLU A 177 -13.35 1.64 13.98
C GLU A 177 -13.54 0.51 14.99
N VAL A 178 -13.71 0.81 16.27
CA VAL A 178 -14.02 -0.22 17.29
C VAL A 178 -15.27 -1.02 16.89
N ALA A 179 -16.33 -0.35 16.44
CA ALA A 179 -17.56 -1.02 15.98
C ALA A 179 -17.31 -1.88 14.73
N THR A 180 -16.47 -1.41 13.77
CA THR A 180 -16.14 -2.17 12.56
C THR A 180 -15.33 -3.43 12.89
N PHE A 181 -14.40 -3.38 13.85
CA PHE A 181 -13.73 -4.57 14.38
C PHE A 181 -14.71 -5.54 15.07
N GLY A 182 -15.71 -5.03 15.81
CA GLY A 182 -16.75 -5.87 16.38
C GLY A 182 -17.52 -6.67 15.33
N VAL A 183 -17.86 -6.04 14.20
CA VAL A 183 -18.51 -6.72 13.07
C VAL A 183 -17.60 -7.80 12.48
N SER A 184 -16.31 -7.51 12.26
CA SER A 184 -15.36 -8.47 11.72
C SER A 184 -15.12 -9.63 12.69
N LEU A 185 -14.97 -9.37 13.98
CA LEU A 185 -14.85 -10.41 15.01
C LEU A 185 -16.07 -11.34 15.03
N ALA A 186 -17.27 -10.79 14.95
CA ALA A 186 -18.50 -11.59 14.87
C ALA A 186 -18.52 -12.48 13.61
N ALA A 187 -18.11 -11.93 12.46
CA ALA A 187 -18.02 -12.68 11.21
C ALA A 187 -16.97 -13.79 11.29
N LEU A 188 -15.78 -13.52 11.84
CA LEU A 188 -14.71 -14.51 12.04
C LEU A 188 -15.10 -15.59 13.07
N ALA A 189 -15.86 -15.23 14.12
CA ALA A 189 -16.36 -16.19 15.08
C ALA A 189 -17.40 -17.15 14.49
N ALA A 190 -18.07 -16.76 13.42
CA ALA A 190 -19.12 -17.56 12.77
C ALA A 190 -18.58 -18.53 11.68
N ILE A 191 -17.30 -18.47 11.31
CA ILE A 191 -16.69 -19.42 10.39
C ILE A 191 -16.18 -20.66 11.13
N ARG A 192 -15.96 -21.78 10.39
CA ARG A 192 -15.39 -23.01 10.93
C ARG A 192 -13.92 -22.85 11.34
N ALA A 193 -13.45 -23.69 12.26
CA ALA A 193 -12.04 -23.78 12.65
C ALA A 193 -11.16 -24.16 11.46
N MET A 194 -9.93 -23.65 11.45
CA MET A 194 -8.95 -23.89 10.39
C MET A 194 -7.63 -24.36 10.97
N PRO A 195 -7.48 -25.69 11.12
CA PRO A 195 -6.29 -26.26 11.74
C PRO A 195 -5.00 -25.88 10.99
N PRO A 196 -3.85 -25.95 11.69
CA PRO A 196 -2.54 -25.66 11.12
C PRO A 196 -2.25 -26.46 9.85
N ALA A 197 -1.33 -25.99 9.03
CA ALA A 197 -0.83 -26.74 7.89
C ALA A 197 0.15 -27.83 8.38
N GLU A 198 0.02 -29.06 7.87
CA GLU A 198 0.84 -30.20 8.30
C GLU A 198 2.35 -30.04 8.00
N HIS A 199 2.74 -29.16 7.08
CA HIS A 199 4.13 -28.94 6.66
C HIS A 199 4.44 -27.45 6.44
N ALA A 200 4.57 -26.70 7.51
CA ALA A 200 5.01 -25.30 7.45
C ALA A 200 6.53 -25.22 7.30
N GLN A 201 7.02 -24.62 6.22
CA GLN A 201 8.44 -24.27 6.11
C GLN A 201 8.64 -22.84 6.65
N PRO A 202 9.52 -22.64 7.66
CA PRO A 202 9.80 -21.30 8.15
C PRO A 202 10.47 -20.46 7.06
N ALA A 203 10.03 -19.21 6.92
CA ALA A 203 10.72 -18.23 6.09
C ALA A 203 12.12 -17.99 6.69
N ALA A 204 13.16 -18.56 6.08
CA ALA A 204 14.52 -18.40 6.56
C ALA A 204 15.09 -17.06 6.10
N LEU A 205 15.79 -16.31 6.99
CA LEU A 205 16.55 -15.10 6.62
C LEU A 205 17.50 -15.35 5.43
N ALA A 206 17.99 -16.56 5.29
CA ALA A 206 18.78 -17.02 4.14
C ALA A 206 18.07 -16.80 2.79
N THR A 207 16.75 -16.95 2.75
CA THR A 207 15.97 -16.76 1.52
C THR A 207 15.88 -15.28 1.10
N ILE A 208 15.85 -14.35 2.05
CA ILE A 208 15.89 -12.91 1.78
C ILE A 208 17.26 -12.51 1.22
N VAL A 209 18.34 -13.01 1.82
CA VAL A 209 19.72 -12.73 1.36
C VAL A 209 19.94 -13.27 -0.07
N GLU A 210 19.41 -14.44 -0.38
CA GLU A 210 19.48 -15.00 -1.73
C GLU A 210 18.71 -14.13 -2.74
N GLY A 211 17.50 -13.66 -2.38
CA GLY A 211 16.73 -12.72 -3.20
C GLY A 211 17.48 -11.41 -3.43
N LEU A 212 18.08 -10.82 -2.40
CA LEU A 212 18.90 -9.61 -2.51
C LEU A 212 20.11 -9.81 -3.42
N ARG A 213 20.79 -10.95 -3.28
CA ARG A 213 21.93 -11.32 -4.16
C ARG A 213 21.47 -11.43 -5.61
N TYR A 214 20.33 -12.08 -5.86
CA TYR A 214 19.76 -12.17 -7.21
C TYR A 214 19.41 -10.78 -7.75
N ALA A 215 18.69 -9.95 -6.97
CA ALA A 215 18.36 -8.58 -7.39
C ALA A 215 19.61 -7.76 -7.72
N ALA A 216 20.68 -7.90 -6.94
CA ALA A 216 21.95 -7.19 -7.14
C ALA A 216 22.66 -7.54 -8.45
N THR A 217 22.38 -8.70 -9.03
CA THR A 217 22.93 -9.11 -10.34
C THR A 217 22.13 -8.59 -11.53
N ARG A 218 20.99 -7.95 -11.30
CA ARG A 218 20.04 -7.53 -12.35
C ARG A 218 19.84 -6.01 -12.35
N PRO A 219 20.54 -5.28 -13.20
CA PRO A 219 20.44 -3.80 -13.27
C PRO A 219 19.03 -3.29 -13.51
N GLU A 220 18.22 -4.06 -14.24
CA GLU A 220 16.81 -3.76 -14.50
C GLU A 220 15.95 -3.80 -13.23
N LEU A 221 16.21 -4.74 -12.31
CA LEU A 221 15.52 -4.83 -11.03
C LEU A 221 15.99 -3.73 -10.07
N ILE A 222 17.31 -3.52 -9.98
CA ILE A 222 17.88 -2.42 -9.17
C ILE A 222 17.24 -1.10 -9.58
N GLY A 223 17.11 -0.86 -10.89
CA GLY A 223 16.52 0.37 -11.40
C GLY A 223 15.08 0.60 -10.92
N THR A 224 14.26 -0.45 -10.85
CA THR A 224 12.88 -0.32 -10.34
C THR A 224 12.86 0.10 -8.87
N TYR A 225 13.70 -0.51 -8.02
CA TYR A 225 13.77 -0.19 -6.60
C TYR A 225 14.35 1.20 -6.35
N VAL A 226 15.45 1.55 -7.02
CA VAL A 226 16.10 2.86 -6.84
C VAL A 226 15.18 3.99 -7.25
N VAL A 227 14.53 3.91 -8.42
CA VAL A 227 13.62 4.95 -8.88
C VAL A 227 12.43 5.11 -7.94
N ASP A 228 11.87 4.01 -7.44
CA ASP A 228 10.76 4.04 -6.49
C ASP A 228 11.16 4.67 -5.15
N ILE A 229 12.26 4.20 -4.56
CA ILE A 229 12.77 4.73 -3.28
C ILE A 229 13.09 6.22 -3.41
N VAL A 230 13.74 6.64 -4.49
CA VAL A 230 14.06 8.05 -4.76
C VAL A 230 12.77 8.87 -4.89
N ALA A 231 11.82 8.42 -5.72
CA ALA A 231 10.56 9.14 -5.93
C ALA A 231 9.79 9.30 -4.62
N MET A 232 9.61 8.22 -3.87
CA MET A 232 8.84 8.23 -2.63
C MET A 232 9.56 8.97 -1.50
N THR A 233 10.88 8.82 -1.37
CA THR A 233 11.65 9.54 -0.34
C THR A 233 11.60 11.05 -0.54
N PHE A 234 11.69 11.51 -1.78
CA PHE A 234 11.69 12.94 -2.02
C PHE A 234 10.30 13.56 -2.19
N ALA A 235 9.30 12.84 -2.67
CA ALA A 235 8.02 13.44 -2.99
C ALA A 235 6.81 12.91 -2.23
N MET A 236 7.00 12.07 -1.18
CA MET A 236 5.86 11.60 -0.37
C MET A 236 5.31 12.72 0.51
N PRO A 237 4.03 13.13 0.36
CA PRO A 237 3.51 14.33 1.03
C PRO A 237 2.60 14.05 2.23
N MET A 238 2.32 12.80 2.60
CA MET A 238 1.24 12.45 3.53
C MET A 238 1.42 13.04 4.93
N ALA A 239 2.66 13.19 5.41
CA ALA A 239 2.94 13.79 6.73
C ALA A 239 2.50 15.26 6.83
N VAL A 240 2.35 15.93 5.71
CA VAL A 240 1.95 17.35 5.67
C VAL A 240 0.47 17.55 5.34
N PHE A 241 -0.31 16.49 5.09
CA PHE A 241 -1.74 16.63 4.76
C PHE A 241 -2.57 17.27 5.87
N PRO A 242 -2.37 16.99 7.18
CA PRO A 242 -3.12 17.69 8.21
C PRO A 242 -2.87 19.21 8.20
N ALA A 243 -1.60 19.62 8.05
CA ALA A 243 -1.23 21.03 7.96
C ALA A 243 -1.77 21.70 6.68
N LEU A 244 -1.72 20.99 5.54
CA LEU A 244 -2.26 21.46 4.27
C LEU A 244 -3.79 21.61 4.33
N ALA A 245 -4.46 20.66 4.96
CA ALA A 245 -5.92 20.71 5.15
C ALA A 245 -6.36 21.94 5.98
N GLU A 246 -5.62 22.29 7.04
CA GLU A 246 -5.90 23.53 7.80
C GLU A 246 -5.87 24.78 6.91
N GLN A 247 -4.96 24.83 5.92
CA GLN A 247 -4.87 25.96 4.98
C GLN A 247 -5.95 25.94 3.89
N LEU A 248 -6.47 24.77 3.52
CA LEU A 248 -7.39 24.58 2.38
C LEU A 248 -8.86 24.47 2.76
N GLY A 249 -9.23 24.60 4.05
CA GLY A 249 -10.63 24.56 4.45
C GLY A 249 -10.90 23.75 5.71
N GLY A 250 -9.86 23.39 6.47
CA GLY A 250 -9.97 22.73 7.76
C GLY A 250 -10.01 21.21 7.69
N THR A 251 -10.26 20.58 8.82
CA THR A 251 -10.12 19.13 9.03
C THR A 251 -10.96 18.28 8.08
N ALA A 252 -12.14 18.74 7.66
CA ALA A 252 -12.99 18.01 6.72
C ALA A 252 -12.29 17.74 5.38
N THR A 253 -11.36 18.61 4.97
CA THR A 253 -10.67 18.49 3.68
C THR A 253 -9.55 17.45 3.68
N VAL A 254 -9.06 17.06 4.85
CA VAL A 254 -7.93 16.11 4.95
C VAL A 254 -8.22 14.78 4.28
N GLY A 255 -9.44 14.28 4.43
CA GLY A 255 -9.85 13.01 3.83
C GLY A 255 -9.81 13.02 2.30
N PHE A 256 -10.18 14.15 1.69
CA PHE A 256 -10.11 14.31 0.23
C PHE A 256 -8.66 14.30 -0.28
N LEU A 257 -7.70 14.85 0.49
CA LEU A 257 -6.28 14.78 0.13
C LEU A 257 -5.77 13.33 0.11
N TYR A 258 -6.12 12.54 1.13
CA TYR A 258 -5.76 11.11 1.16
C TYR A 258 -6.45 10.31 0.04
N SER A 259 -7.74 10.56 -0.21
CA SER A 259 -8.52 9.86 -1.22
C SER A 259 -8.09 10.16 -2.66
N ALA A 260 -7.60 11.37 -2.92
CA ALA A 260 -7.29 11.86 -4.26
C ALA A 260 -6.24 10.98 -4.98
N MET A 261 -5.20 10.56 -4.26
CA MET A 261 -4.16 9.68 -4.83
C MET A 261 -4.74 8.33 -5.25
N SER A 262 -5.55 7.71 -4.39
CA SER A 262 -6.19 6.43 -4.69
C SER A 262 -7.21 6.53 -5.84
N ALA A 263 -7.91 7.66 -5.94
CA ALA A 263 -8.82 7.93 -7.04
C ALA A 263 -8.07 8.05 -8.38
N GLY A 264 -6.95 8.76 -8.40
CA GLY A 264 -6.08 8.84 -9.58
C GLY A 264 -5.52 7.49 -10.01
N ALA A 265 -5.08 6.68 -9.05
CA ALA A 265 -4.61 5.32 -9.28
C ALA A 265 -5.71 4.43 -9.88
N LEU A 266 -6.94 4.52 -9.37
CA LEU A 266 -8.09 3.76 -9.90
C LEU A 266 -8.37 4.11 -11.37
N LEU A 267 -8.35 5.40 -11.73
CA LEU A 267 -8.56 5.81 -13.13
C LEU A 267 -7.56 5.13 -14.06
N VAL A 268 -6.27 5.10 -13.71
CA VAL A 268 -5.26 4.41 -14.51
C VAL A 268 -5.52 2.90 -14.56
N THR A 269 -5.90 2.29 -13.44
CA THR A 269 -6.17 0.85 -13.39
C THR A 269 -7.30 0.45 -14.34
N VAL A 270 -8.39 1.23 -14.35
CA VAL A 270 -9.53 0.98 -15.23
C VAL A 270 -9.15 1.10 -16.72
N PHE A 271 -8.30 2.05 -17.05
CA PHE A 271 -7.87 2.31 -18.42
C PHE A 271 -6.48 1.75 -18.73
N SER A 272 -6.01 0.72 -18.03
CA SER A 272 -4.63 0.22 -18.09
C SER A 272 -4.27 -0.51 -19.41
N ALA A 273 -5.22 -0.86 -20.27
CA ALA A 273 -4.99 -1.69 -21.47
C ALA A 273 -3.89 -1.13 -22.43
N TRP A 274 -3.70 0.19 -22.48
CA TRP A 274 -2.66 0.83 -23.30
C TRP A 274 -1.23 0.49 -22.87
N THR A 275 -1.01 0.09 -21.61
CA THR A 275 0.30 -0.26 -21.08
C THR A 275 0.94 -1.45 -21.80
N ASN A 276 0.12 -2.34 -22.36
CA ASN A 276 0.57 -3.50 -23.14
C ASN A 276 1.32 -3.11 -24.43
N GLY A 277 1.03 -1.92 -24.99
CA GLY A 277 1.68 -1.40 -26.20
C GLY A 277 3.05 -0.75 -25.94
N VAL A 278 3.38 -0.45 -24.70
CA VAL A 278 4.62 0.26 -24.35
C VAL A 278 5.80 -0.71 -24.25
N ARG A 279 6.75 -0.58 -25.19
CA ARG A 279 7.94 -1.45 -25.25
C ARG A 279 9.08 -0.99 -24.34
N ARG A 280 9.28 0.33 -24.14
CA ARG A 280 10.37 0.92 -23.33
C ARG A 280 9.92 1.06 -21.87
N ARG A 281 9.93 -0.02 -21.11
CA ARG A 281 9.37 -0.06 -19.76
C ARG A 281 10.18 0.73 -18.74
N GLY A 282 11.51 0.64 -18.81
CA GLY A 282 12.38 1.44 -17.93
C GLY A 282 12.15 2.94 -18.08
N ALA A 283 12.06 3.41 -19.33
CA ALA A 283 11.74 4.81 -19.61
C ALA A 283 10.34 5.21 -19.10
N ALA A 284 9.33 4.32 -19.26
CA ALA A 284 7.99 4.58 -18.77
C ALA A 284 7.94 4.74 -17.25
N ILE A 285 8.67 3.91 -16.49
CA ILE A 285 8.79 4.00 -15.03
C ILE A 285 9.40 5.34 -14.63
N VAL A 286 10.53 5.73 -15.24
CA VAL A 286 11.23 6.99 -14.94
C VAL A 286 10.36 8.20 -15.25
N LEU A 287 9.69 8.21 -16.41
CA LEU A 287 8.81 9.31 -16.81
C LEU A 287 7.58 9.42 -15.91
N ALA A 288 6.98 8.29 -15.52
CA ALA A 288 5.87 8.27 -14.58
C ALA A 288 6.31 8.81 -13.20
N ALA A 289 7.47 8.39 -12.69
CA ALA A 289 8.02 8.92 -11.44
C ALA A 289 8.37 10.43 -11.54
N ALA A 290 8.80 10.92 -12.70
CA ALA A 290 8.98 12.34 -12.93
C ALA A 290 7.66 13.12 -12.93
N VAL A 291 6.59 12.57 -13.53
CA VAL A 291 5.24 13.17 -13.48
C VAL A 291 4.72 13.19 -12.03
N TRP A 292 4.93 12.13 -11.25
CA TRP A 292 4.65 12.13 -9.80
C TRP A 292 5.34 13.31 -9.12
N GLY A 293 6.66 13.48 -9.31
CA GLY A 293 7.43 14.59 -8.72
C GLY A 293 6.93 15.97 -9.16
N LEU A 294 6.58 16.15 -10.45
CA LEU A 294 6.02 17.41 -10.97
C LEU A 294 4.65 17.72 -10.38
N ALA A 295 3.79 16.71 -10.22
CA ALA A 295 2.48 16.87 -9.61
C ALA A 295 2.60 17.28 -8.13
N ILE A 296 3.56 16.69 -7.39
CA ILE A 296 3.83 17.11 -6.01
C ILE A 296 4.48 18.49 -5.96
N PHE A 297 5.36 18.83 -6.93
CA PHE A 297 5.88 20.20 -7.04
C PHE A 297 4.75 21.21 -7.20
N ALA A 298 3.80 20.96 -8.12
CA ALA A 298 2.63 21.80 -8.35
C ALA A 298 1.73 21.90 -7.11
N LEU A 299 1.59 20.81 -6.34
CA LEU A 299 0.83 20.81 -5.07
C LEU A 299 1.35 21.85 -4.08
N GLY A 300 2.68 22.12 -4.07
CA GLY A 300 3.27 23.16 -3.21
C GLY A 300 2.75 24.58 -3.49
N PHE A 301 2.13 24.81 -4.63
CA PHE A 301 1.53 26.08 -5.04
C PHE A 301 -0.01 26.06 -5.02
N ALA A 302 -0.61 24.94 -4.68
CA ALA A 302 -2.07 24.82 -4.63
C ALA A 302 -2.66 25.69 -3.51
N ARG A 303 -3.58 26.58 -3.87
CA ARG A 303 -4.27 27.51 -2.93
C ARG A 303 -5.75 27.17 -2.73
N SER A 304 -6.23 26.12 -3.36
CA SER A 304 -7.61 25.65 -3.24
C SER A 304 -7.65 24.13 -3.16
N LEU A 305 -8.67 23.60 -2.48
CA LEU A 305 -8.86 22.16 -2.36
C LEU A 305 -8.97 21.46 -3.73
N PRO A 306 -9.75 21.97 -4.71
CA PRO A 306 -9.81 21.32 -6.03
C PRO A 306 -8.45 21.24 -6.73
N ALA A 307 -7.61 22.29 -6.64
CA ALA A 307 -6.27 22.26 -7.21
C ALA A 307 -5.37 21.23 -6.52
N ALA A 308 -5.42 21.14 -5.18
CA ALA A 308 -4.65 20.15 -4.43
C ALA A 308 -5.10 18.72 -4.76
N VAL A 309 -6.41 18.48 -4.82
CA VAL A 309 -6.99 17.17 -5.20
C VAL A 309 -6.59 16.79 -6.62
N ALA A 310 -6.63 17.74 -7.58
CA ALA A 310 -6.18 17.47 -8.95
C ALA A 310 -4.69 17.09 -9.02
N CYS A 311 -3.82 17.84 -8.33
CA CYS A 311 -2.39 17.51 -8.26
C CYS A 311 -2.16 16.11 -7.65
N LEU A 312 -2.84 15.77 -6.56
CA LEU A 312 -2.71 14.48 -5.89
C LEU A 312 -3.29 13.34 -6.73
N ALA A 313 -4.40 13.57 -7.45
CA ALA A 313 -4.95 12.58 -8.37
C ALA A 313 -3.99 12.30 -9.53
N ILE A 314 -3.37 13.33 -10.11
CA ILE A 314 -2.32 13.16 -11.15
C ILE A 314 -1.13 12.41 -10.57
N ALA A 315 -0.70 12.74 -9.35
CA ALA A 315 0.37 12.03 -8.67
C ALA A 315 0.02 10.55 -8.51
N GLY A 316 -1.15 10.21 -7.94
CA GLY A 316 -1.59 8.82 -7.77
C GLY A 316 -1.73 8.05 -9.08
N ALA A 317 -2.19 8.73 -10.14
CA ALA A 317 -2.23 8.17 -11.50
C ALA A 317 -0.81 7.83 -12.01
N ALA A 318 0.14 8.74 -11.83
CA ALA A 318 1.52 8.55 -12.23
C ALA A 318 2.21 7.40 -11.47
N ASP A 319 1.98 7.31 -10.15
CA ASP A 319 2.49 6.20 -9.35
C ASP A 319 1.92 4.85 -9.79
N MET A 320 0.61 4.79 -10.08
CA MET A 320 0.00 3.57 -10.60
C MET A 320 0.59 3.15 -11.95
N VAL A 321 0.84 4.10 -12.86
CA VAL A 321 1.53 3.80 -14.13
C VAL A 321 2.91 3.22 -13.86
N SER A 322 3.70 3.84 -12.97
CA SER A 322 5.01 3.34 -12.57
C SER A 322 4.90 1.91 -11.99
N GLY A 323 3.95 1.68 -11.07
CA GLY A 323 3.71 0.39 -10.44
C GLY A 323 3.35 -0.72 -11.43
N LEU A 324 2.47 -0.45 -12.40
CA LEU A 324 2.09 -1.42 -13.43
C LEU A 324 3.30 -1.85 -14.27
N PHE A 325 4.15 -0.91 -14.68
CA PHE A 325 5.36 -1.24 -15.43
C PHE A 325 6.41 -1.96 -14.58
N ARG A 326 6.57 -1.61 -13.29
CA ARG A 326 7.44 -2.32 -12.33
C ARG A 326 6.98 -3.78 -12.18
N MET A 327 5.70 -4.01 -11.86
CA MET A 327 5.14 -5.35 -11.72
C MET A 327 5.32 -6.19 -13.00
N THR A 328 5.11 -5.57 -14.16
CA THR A 328 5.28 -6.26 -15.43
C THR A 328 6.74 -6.64 -15.68
N LEU A 329 7.68 -5.73 -15.40
CA LEU A 329 9.11 -5.99 -15.51
C LEU A 329 9.54 -7.13 -14.56
N TRP A 330 9.07 -7.13 -13.32
CA TRP A 330 9.33 -8.19 -12.34
C TRP A 330 8.82 -9.55 -12.82
N ASN A 331 7.59 -9.60 -13.34
CA ASN A 331 7.03 -10.85 -13.87
C ASN A 331 7.78 -11.40 -15.07
N GLU A 332 8.45 -10.54 -15.86
CA GLU A 332 9.28 -10.93 -16.99
C GLU A 332 10.69 -11.37 -16.61
N THR A 333 11.26 -10.77 -15.56
CA THR A 333 12.67 -10.98 -15.20
C THR A 333 12.88 -11.94 -14.04
N ILE A 334 11.90 -12.10 -13.14
CA ILE A 334 12.03 -12.94 -11.95
C ILE A 334 11.54 -14.36 -12.25
N PRO A 335 12.43 -15.38 -12.17
CA PRO A 335 12.04 -16.79 -12.34
C PRO A 335 10.96 -17.21 -11.33
N PRO A 336 10.03 -18.11 -11.70
CA PRO A 336 8.96 -18.58 -10.80
C PRO A 336 9.46 -19.07 -9.43
N ALA A 337 10.61 -19.76 -9.41
CA ALA A 337 11.22 -20.28 -8.17
C ALA A 337 11.67 -19.19 -7.18
N LEU A 338 11.93 -17.96 -7.64
CA LEU A 338 12.39 -16.85 -6.82
C LEU A 338 11.28 -15.84 -6.49
N ARG A 339 10.10 -15.94 -7.09
CA ARG A 339 9.02 -14.93 -6.94
C ARG A 339 8.63 -14.68 -5.49
N GLY A 340 8.47 -15.74 -4.69
CA GLY A 340 8.12 -15.58 -3.29
C GLY A 340 9.20 -14.85 -2.46
N ARG A 341 10.47 -15.12 -2.78
CA ARG A 341 11.61 -14.45 -2.12
C ARG A 341 11.72 -12.99 -2.52
N MET A 342 11.52 -12.70 -3.79
CA MET A 342 11.55 -11.34 -4.32
C MET A 342 10.37 -10.49 -3.82
N ALA A 343 9.20 -11.09 -3.60
CA ALA A 343 8.03 -10.38 -3.07
C ALA A 343 8.30 -9.70 -1.71
N SER A 344 9.12 -10.31 -0.85
CA SER A 344 9.53 -9.69 0.43
C SER A 344 10.41 -8.45 0.22
N ILE A 345 11.29 -8.47 -0.79
CA ILE A 345 12.15 -7.33 -1.15
C ILE A 345 11.31 -6.20 -1.74
N GLU A 346 10.37 -6.54 -2.61
CA GLU A 346 9.40 -5.61 -3.17
C GLU A 346 8.60 -4.92 -2.07
N GLN A 347 8.08 -5.69 -1.13
CA GLN A 347 7.33 -5.15 0.02
C GLN A 347 8.19 -4.19 0.84
N LEU A 348 9.46 -4.52 1.09
CA LEU A 348 10.38 -3.66 1.82
C LEU A 348 10.65 -2.35 1.06
N SER A 349 10.81 -2.40 -0.27
CA SER A 349 10.97 -1.21 -1.12
C SER A 349 9.76 -0.28 -1.02
N TYR A 350 8.55 -0.83 -1.19
CA TYR A 350 7.31 -0.07 -1.09
C TYR A 350 7.09 0.60 0.27
N MET A 351 7.63 0.04 1.34
CA MET A 351 7.50 0.62 2.68
C MET A 351 8.57 1.66 2.99
N THR A 352 9.81 1.41 2.59
CA THR A 352 10.96 2.24 2.97
C THR A 352 10.87 3.65 2.37
N GLY A 353 10.57 3.76 1.07
CA GLY A 353 10.48 5.05 0.38
C GLY A 353 9.47 6.01 1.03
N PRO A 354 8.19 5.63 1.16
CA PRO A 354 7.17 6.48 1.77
C PRO A 354 7.46 6.86 3.22
N LEU A 355 8.05 5.96 4.02
CA LEU A 355 8.41 6.26 5.41
C LEU A 355 9.48 7.32 5.51
N LEU A 356 10.56 7.16 4.76
CA LEU A 356 11.63 8.18 4.68
C LEU A 356 11.10 9.50 4.13
N GLY A 357 10.23 9.45 3.13
CA GLY A 357 9.60 10.61 2.54
C GLY A 357 8.72 11.40 3.50
N ASN A 358 7.92 10.71 4.30
CA ASN A 358 7.09 11.35 5.33
C ASN A 358 7.94 12.03 6.41
N VAL A 359 9.01 11.37 6.88
CA VAL A 359 9.97 11.99 7.82
C VAL A 359 10.59 13.25 7.20
N ARG A 360 11.14 13.12 5.99
CA ARG A 360 11.71 14.27 5.26
C ARG A 360 10.68 15.40 5.11
N ALA A 361 9.46 15.09 4.63
CA ALA A 361 8.43 16.09 4.38
C ALA A 361 8.05 16.83 5.67
N GLY A 362 7.90 16.11 6.77
CA GLY A 362 7.57 16.68 8.07
C GLY A 362 8.66 17.62 8.59
N PHE A 363 9.90 17.15 8.65
CA PHE A 363 11.03 17.98 9.12
C PHE A 363 11.29 19.19 8.22
N MET A 364 11.21 19.04 6.89
CA MET A 364 11.35 20.16 5.97
C MET A 364 10.21 21.16 6.11
N ALA A 365 8.98 20.72 6.41
CA ALA A 365 7.86 21.63 6.61
C ALA A 365 8.05 22.50 7.84
N GLU A 366 8.59 21.96 8.93
CA GLU A 366 8.92 22.76 10.12
C GLU A 366 10.06 23.74 9.89
N ARG A 367 11.09 23.33 9.17
CA ARG A 367 12.29 24.16 8.98
C ARG A 367 12.12 25.25 7.93
N PHE A 368 11.42 24.95 6.83
CA PHE A 368 11.34 25.82 5.65
C PHE A 368 9.91 26.26 5.29
N GLY A 369 8.91 25.75 6.02
CA GLY A 369 7.49 25.99 5.76
C GLY A 369 6.88 24.96 4.80
N LEU A 370 5.55 24.81 4.91
CA LEU A 370 4.76 23.78 4.25
C LEU A 370 4.92 23.78 2.72
N ALA A 371 4.66 24.92 2.08
CA ALA A 371 4.72 25.03 0.62
C ALA A 371 6.11 24.70 0.05
N ARG A 372 7.18 25.16 0.72
CA ARG A 372 8.55 24.87 0.29
C ARG A 372 8.91 23.39 0.49
N SER A 373 8.49 22.78 1.59
CA SER A 373 8.71 21.33 1.82
C SER A 373 8.11 20.49 0.70
N ILE A 374 6.87 20.80 0.29
CA ILE A 374 6.17 20.08 -0.77
C ILE A 374 6.85 20.35 -2.13
N ALA A 375 7.06 21.63 -2.48
CA ALA A 375 7.62 21.99 -3.78
C ALA A 375 9.06 21.47 -3.96
N TRP A 376 9.95 21.69 -2.99
CA TRP A 376 11.31 21.16 -3.06
C TRP A 376 11.35 19.64 -3.08
N GLY A 377 10.44 18.98 -2.34
CA GLY A 377 10.29 17.53 -2.40
C GLY A 377 10.01 17.05 -3.81
N GLY A 378 9.03 17.66 -4.48
CA GLY A 378 8.70 17.33 -5.87
C GLY A 378 9.87 17.62 -6.83
N LEU A 379 10.56 18.74 -6.67
CA LEU A 379 11.73 19.09 -7.51
C LEU A 379 12.90 18.12 -7.31
N LEU A 380 13.21 17.77 -6.06
CA LEU A 380 14.25 16.79 -5.72
C LEU A 380 13.91 15.39 -6.25
N CYS A 381 12.63 15.02 -6.24
CA CYS A 381 12.17 13.79 -6.87
C CYS A 381 12.47 13.80 -8.38
N VAL A 382 12.04 14.85 -9.09
CA VAL A 382 12.30 14.97 -10.53
C VAL A 382 13.79 14.92 -10.82
N ALA A 383 14.61 15.69 -10.09
CA ALA A 383 16.06 15.71 -10.27
C ALA A 383 16.67 14.32 -9.99
N GLY A 384 16.31 13.68 -8.87
CA GLY A 384 16.82 12.36 -8.49
C GLY A 384 16.45 11.27 -9.49
N VAL A 385 15.19 11.26 -9.95
CA VAL A 385 14.71 10.30 -10.94
C VAL A 385 15.38 10.51 -12.31
N LEU A 386 15.57 11.75 -12.74
CA LEU A 386 16.30 12.06 -13.97
C LEU A 386 17.78 11.68 -13.86
N LEU A 387 18.42 11.84 -12.70
CA LEU A 387 19.77 11.36 -12.45
C LEU A 387 19.90 9.84 -12.51
N CYS A 388 18.85 9.08 -12.29
CA CYS A 388 18.86 7.64 -12.50
C CYS A 388 19.07 7.25 -13.99
N ILE A 389 18.77 8.12 -14.95
CA ILE A 389 18.92 7.83 -16.38
C ILE A 389 20.40 7.55 -16.73
N PRO A 390 21.35 8.47 -16.45
CA PRO A 390 22.76 8.21 -16.71
C PRO A 390 23.38 7.20 -15.72
N ALA A 391 22.86 7.10 -14.49
CA ALA A 391 23.36 6.17 -13.48
C ALA A 391 22.99 4.72 -13.77
N LEU A 392 21.82 4.47 -14.40
CA LEU A 392 21.28 3.14 -14.67
C LEU A 392 20.88 3.00 -16.15
N PRO A 393 21.83 3.08 -17.10
CA PRO A 393 21.54 3.11 -18.53
C PRO A 393 20.91 1.79 -19.03
N ALA A 394 21.25 0.65 -18.43
CA ALA A 394 20.66 -0.64 -18.76
C ALA A 394 19.18 -0.68 -18.42
N PHE A 395 18.79 -0.16 -17.25
CA PHE A 395 17.39 -0.02 -16.84
C PHE A 395 16.63 0.96 -17.75
N TRP A 396 17.16 2.14 -18.00
CA TRP A 396 16.52 3.13 -18.89
C TRP A 396 16.23 2.57 -20.29
N ARG A 397 17.16 1.76 -20.82
CA ARG A 397 17.06 1.14 -22.15
C ARG A 397 16.27 -0.16 -22.15
N TYR A 398 15.82 -0.65 -21.00
CA TYR A 398 15.10 -1.92 -20.90
C TYR A 398 13.84 -1.91 -21.78
N ARG A 399 13.78 -2.91 -22.65
CA ARG A 399 12.65 -3.10 -23.58
C ARG A 399 12.12 -4.53 -23.41
N ARG A 400 10.82 -4.67 -23.55
CA ARG A 400 10.18 -5.98 -23.69
C ARG A 400 10.85 -6.74 -24.83
N ALA A 401 11.24 -8.01 -24.61
CA ALA A 401 11.62 -8.92 -25.67
C ALA A 401 10.48 -8.99 -26.70
N ALA A 402 10.82 -8.92 -28.00
CA ALA A 402 9.83 -9.19 -29.03
C ALA A 402 9.27 -10.61 -28.77
N PRO A 403 7.95 -10.87 -28.95
CA PRO A 403 7.49 -12.25 -29.01
C PRO A 403 8.34 -12.94 -30.06
N GLU A 404 9.00 -14.05 -29.69
CA GLU A 404 9.67 -14.89 -30.67
C GLU A 404 8.62 -15.23 -31.73
N GLY A 405 8.86 -14.70 -32.93
CA GLY A 405 7.97 -14.91 -34.07
C GLY A 405 7.82 -16.40 -34.24
N GLY A 406 6.58 -16.88 -34.24
CA GLY A 406 6.30 -18.25 -34.56
C GLY A 406 7.08 -18.62 -35.81
N ILE A 407 8.05 -19.46 -35.65
CA ILE A 407 8.74 -20.11 -36.74
C ILE A 407 7.64 -20.84 -37.47
N GLY A 408 7.30 -20.32 -38.64
CA GLY A 408 6.45 -21.00 -39.57
C GLY A 408 7.07 -22.38 -39.80
N ALA A 409 6.42 -23.40 -39.30
CA ALA A 409 6.63 -24.75 -39.73
C ALA A 409 6.25 -24.85 -41.22
N THR A 410 7.19 -24.54 -42.08
CA THR A 410 7.15 -25.09 -43.43
C THR A 410 7.62 -26.52 -43.30
N ASP A 411 6.68 -27.41 -43.05
CA ASP A 411 6.79 -28.83 -43.38
C ASP A 411 7.09 -28.94 -44.88
N ARG A 412 8.37 -29.14 -45.19
CA ARG A 412 8.77 -29.75 -46.43
C ARG A 412 8.96 -31.23 -46.08
N GLU A 413 7.91 -32.01 -46.27
CA GLU A 413 8.05 -33.44 -46.46
C GLU A 413 9.05 -33.67 -47.60
N PRO A 414 10.05 -34.55 -47.42
CA PRO A 414 10.81 -35.05 -48.52
C PRO A 414 9.94 -36.08 -49.25
N ALA A 415 9.66 -35.83 -50.52
CA ALA A 415 9.05 -36.78 -51.41
C ALA A 415 9.96 -38.01 -51.50
N GLU A 416 9.52 -39.12 -50.95
CA GLU A 416 10.04 -40.46 -51.30
C GLU A 416 9.58 -40.79 -52.72
N SER A 417 10.54 -40.89 -53.61
CA SER A 417 10.38 -41.41 -54.94
C SER A 417 10.79 -42.86 -55.00
N ALA A 418 9.88 -43.67 -55.51
CA ALA A 418 9.98 -45.03 -56.07
C ALA A 418 10.16 -46.21 -55.14
#